data_1e5276428b208ef19701044bf8e07b44
#
_entry.id   1e5276428b208ef19701044bf8e07b44
#
_cell.length_a   1.000
_cell.length_b   1.000
_cell.length_c   1.000
_cell.angle_alpha   90.00
_cell.angle_beta   90.00
_cell.angle_gamma   90.00
#
_symmetry.space_group_name_H-M   'P 1'
#
loop_
_entity.id
_entity.type
_entity.pdbx_description
1 polymer ?
#
loop_
_entity_poly.entity_id
_entity_poly.type
_entity_poly.pdbx_seq_one_letter_code
_entity_poly.pdbx_strand_id
1 'polypeptide(L)'
;MSSKNFLILILVLVVILILILIAFYIVKRITSPKKFQKEAVFLGVEDYGELTKGENLDHSLISKFKFNFYIDGEEKTFSIDNGEEVKEGVYTFEIQNKLQEGYIYDVVIEKNTIKSVKLLDEDKKAMLSGRVNNIEQDKFIEVEEEKIALTKDTGIYKIKWKAGNSSVEKVEINDLKDKTVKVTLDKDGKAKNIYITFISEKYTSPVKAIPGEKTLKNFLTTALEPVGTALYIYGGSWDWQDEGSSLQATTIGIPQSWIDFYQYQNADYTYREKDGNEEIKNPSNSYYPYGKWNQYCYAGVDCSGYVGWVIYNTLNTESGKEGYVMGATKMAKTFAENTWGTWTQEVKIPTNREESDFKVGDIFSMNGHVWICFGTCDDGSIVITHSTPSDSINGQPGGGIQISAIGPSEDCEAYQLAKKYMEKYYPDWSKRYKTILKKPEDYIKFKKESAAGKFSWDLKNGILKDPDNYRDKKPGEILKDIFGEK
;
A
#
# COMPACT_ATOMS: atom_id res chain seq x y z
N MET A 1 -72.97 -23.34 -16.99
CA MET A 1 -71.75 -23.85 -17.61
C MET A 1 -71.49 -25.26 -17.05
N SER A 2 -71.35 -26.23 -17.93
CA SER A 2 -71.13 -27.61 -17.44
C SER A 2 -69.76 -27.69 -16.73
N SER A 3 -69.65 -28.49 -15.65
CA SER A 3 -68.41 -28.72 -14.89
C SER A 3 -67.20 -29.01 -15.80
N LYS A 4 -67.44 -29.71 -16.89
CA LYS A 4 -66.47 -30.04 -17.92
C LYS A 4 -65.90 -28.81 -18.65
N ASN A 5 -66.78 -27.86 -18.98
CA ASN A 5 -66.36 -26.61 -19.64
C ASN A 5 -65.61 -25.66 -18.72
N PHE A 6 -65.88 -25.71 -17.43
CA PHE A 6 -65.17 -24.95 -16.43
C PHE A 6 -63.75 -25.48 -16.23
N LEU A 7 -63.61 -26.80 -16.21
CA LEU A 7 -62.27 -27.45 -16.11
C LEU A 7 -61.37 -27.17 -17.31
N ILE A 8 -61.95 -27.18 -18.51
CA ILE A 8 -61.27 -26.84 -19.78
C ILE A 8 -60.80 -25.38 -19.73
N LEU A 9 -61.67 -24.45 -19.27
CA LEU A 9 -61.28 -23.06 -19.14
C LEU A 9 -60.09 -22.83 -18.18
N ILE A 10 -60.11 -23.50 -17.06
CA ILE A 10 -59.00 -23.44 -16.08
C ILE A 10 -57.72 -23.97 -16.72
N LEU A 11 -57.77 -25.12 -17.42
CA LEU A 11 -56.62 -25.68 -18.09
C LEU A 11 -56.01 -24.73 -19.16
N VAL A 12 -56.87 -24.10 -19.96
CA VAL A 12 -56.45 -23.10 -20.95
C VAL A 12 -55.78 -21.89 -20.29
N LEU A 13 -56.34 -21.40 -19.19
CA LEU A 13 -55.74 -20.28 -18.43
C LEU A 13 -54.39 -20.62 -17.87
N VAL A 14 -54.20 -21.84 -17.30
CA VAL A 14 -52.95 -22.33 -16.80
C VAL A 14 -51.89 -22.43 -17.89
N VAL A 15 -52.27 -22.97 -19.07
CA VAL A 15 -51.38 -23.06 -20.23
C VAL A 15 -50.94 -21.68 -20.69
N ILE A 16 -51.87 -20.72 -20.79
CA ILE A 16 -51.55 -19.33 -21.14
C ILE A 16 -50.59 -18.70 -20.14
N LEU A 17 -50.83 -18.91 -18.84
CA LEU A 17 -49.97 -18.39 -17.80
C LEU A 17 -48.52 -18.98 -17.89
N ILE A 18 -48.42 -20.28 -18.15
CA ILE A 18 -47.12 -20.96 -18.37
C ILE A 18 -46.41 -20.37 -19.60
N LEU A 19 -47.12 -20.14 -20.70
CA LEU A 19 -46.55 -19.55 -21.90
C LEU A 19 -46.07 -18.11 -21.68
N ILE A 20 -46.81 -17.33 -20.91
CA ILE A 20 -46.41 -15.97 -20.51
C ILE A 20 -45.17 -16.01 -19.65
N LEU A 21 -45.07 -16.93 -18.67
CA LEU A 21 -43.89 -17.08 -17.82
C LEU A 21 -42.65 -17.53 -18.60
N ILE A 22 -42.84 -18.45 -19.56
CA ILE A 22 -41.78 -18.88 -20.49
C ILE A 22 -41.31 -17.73 -21.35
N ALA A 23 -42.26 -16.97 -21.94
CA ALA A 23 -41.93 -15.80 -22.76
C ALA A 23 -41.18 -14.74 -21.93
N PHE A 24 -41.65 -14.46 -20.72
CA PHE A 24 -40.98 -13.54 -19.80
C PHE A 24 -39.57 -14.04 -19.42
N TYR A 25 -39.41 -15.33 -19.16
CA TYR A 25 -38.10 -15.94 -18.88
C TYR A 25 -37.15 -15.82 -20.07
N ILE A 26 -37.66 -16.10 -21.31
CA ILE A 26 -36.88 -15.98 -22.56
C ILE A 26 -36.48 -14.51 -22.79
N VAL A 27 -37.43 -13.59 -22.68
CA VAL A 27 -37.13 -12.15 -22.79
C VAL A 27 -36.11 -11.71 -21.75
N LYS A 28 -36.30 -12.07 -20.50
CA LYS A 28 -35.33 -11.78 -19.43
C LYS A 28 -33.96 -12.33 -19.73
N ARG A 29 -33.86 -13.56 -20.24
CA ARG A 29 -32.58 -14.21 -20.62
C ARG A 29 -31.91 -13.54 -21.81
N ILE A 30 -32.68 -13.08 -22.81
CA ILE A 30 -32.18 -12.37 -24.01
C ILE A 30 -31.77 -10.94 -23.65
N THR A 31 -32.53 -10.26 -22.78
CA THR A 31 -32.30 -8.88 -22.38
C THR A 31 -31.35 -8.73 -21.19
N SER A 32 -31.06 -9.84 -20.48
CA SER A 32 -30.06 -9.81 -19.41
C SER A 32 -28.70 -9.43 -20.00
N PRO A 33 -28.03 -8.42 -19.45
CA PRO A 33 -26.70 -8.06 -19.93
C PRO A 33 -25.76 -9.25 -19.78
N LYS A 34 -25.04 -9.56 -20.85
CA LYS A 34 -24.04 -10.64 -20.83
C LYS A 34 -22.91 -10.22 -19.89
N LYS A 35 -22.61 -11.06 -18.92
CA LYS A 35 -21.42 -10.94 -18.09
C LYS A 35 -20.28 -11.67 -18.78
N PHE A 36 -19.15 -11.00 -18.86
CA PHE A 36 -17.92 -11.56 -19.43
C PHE A 36 -16.84 -11.55 -18.35
N GLN A 37 -16.19 -12.69 -18.20
CA GLN A 37 -14.98 -12.81 -17.40
C GLN A 37 -13.77 -12.63 -18.30
N LYS A 38 -12.87 -11.73 -17.96
CA LYS A 38 -11.71 -11.35 -18.77
C LYS A 38 -10.48 -11.18 -17.89
N GLU A 39 -9.35 -11.58 -18.44
CA GLU A 39 -8.04 -11.22 -17.92
C GLU A 39 -7.73 -9.77 -18.31
N ALA A 40 -7.25 -9.00 -17.35
CA ALA A 40 -6.99 -7.57 -17.51
C ALA A 40 -5.75 -7.14 -16.73
N VAL A 41 -4.94 -6.27 -17.32
CA VAL A 41 -3.90 -5.52 -16.60
C VAL A 41 -4.46 -4.16 -16.23
N PHE A 42 -4.40 -3.79 -14.96
CA PHE A 42 -4.83 -2.46 -14.54
C PHE A 42 -3.77 -1.42 -14.87
N LEU A 43 -4.15 -0.34 -15.56
CA LEU A 43 -3.23 0.68 -16.07
C LEU A 43 -3.27 1.99 -15.30
N GLY A 44 -4.32 2.23 -14.52
CA GLY A 44 -4.49 3.46 -13.75
C GLY A 44 -5.86 4.10 -13.91
N VAL A 45 -6.01 5.29 -13.36
CA VAL A 45 -7.27 6.05 -13.33
C VAL A 45 -7.19 7.22 -14.29
N GLU A 46 -8.19 7.35 -15.18
CA GLU A 46 -8.31 8.47 -16.10
C GLU A 46 -8.65 9.77 -15.34
N ASP A 47 -8.05 10.89 -15.77
CA ASP A 47 -8.30 12.23 -15.23
C ASP A 47 -8.17 12.38 -13.70
N TYR A 48 -7.31 11.56 -13.12
CA TYR A 48 -7.02 11.65 -11.68
C TYR A 48 -6.71 13.09 -11.21
N GLY A 49 -6.05 13.90 -12.05
CA GLY A 49 -5.74 15.29 -11.75
C GLY A 49 -6.97 16.17 -11.54
N GLU A 50 -8.08 15.94 -12.26
CA GLU A 50 -9.33 16.68 -12.08
C GLU A 50 -10.08 16.29 -10.81
N LEU A 51 -10.01 15.03 -10.45
CA LEU A 51 -10.73 14.45 -9.31
C LEU A 51 -10.13 14.88 -7.97
N THR A 52 -8.93 15.37 -8.01
CA THR A 52 -8.19 15.81 -6.84
C THR A 52 -8.17 17.32 -6.65
N LYS A 53 -9.03 18.09 -7.32
CA LYS A 53 -9.20 19.53 -7.13
C LYS A 53 -9.97 19.82 -5.85
N GLY A 54 -9.28 20.21 -4.79
CA GLY A 54 -9.88 20.58 -3.50
C GLY A 54 -9.20 19.91 -2.29
N GLU A 55 -9.36 20.53 -1.12
CA GLU A 55 -8.79 20.02 0.13
C GLU A 55 -9.53 18.79 0.68
N ASN A 56 -10.76 18.56 0.21
CA ASN A 56 -11.56 17.40 0.54
C ASN A 56 -11.95 16.68 -0.74
N LEU A 57 -11.61 15.39 -0.83
CA LEU A 57 -12.13 14.54 -1.88
C LEU A 57 -13.66 14.51 -1.72
N ASP A 58 -14.37 14.93 -2.74
CA ASP A 58 -15.81 14.73 -2.78
C ASP A 58 -16.06 13.26 -3.15
N HIS A 59 -16.28 12.44 -2.13
CA HIS A 59 -16.52 11.01 -2.29
C HIS A 59 -17.72 10.70 -3.22
N SER A 60 -18.64 11.64 -3.39
CA SER A 60 -19.74 11.51 -4.37
C SER A 60 -19.24 11.48 -5.81
N LEU A 61 -18.02 11.92 -6.07
CA LEU A 61 -17.41 11.93 -7.40
C LEU A 61 -16.75 10.59 -7.76
N ILE A 62 -16.46 9.71 -6.82
CA ILE A 62 -15.73 8.46 -7.07
C ILE A 62 -16.50 7.52 -8.01
N SER A 63 -17.83 7.54 -7.98
CA SER A 63 -18.66 6.83 -8.96
C SER A 63 -18.45 7.30 -10.42
N LYS A 64 -17.80 8.44 -10.61
CA LYS A 64 -17.49 9.02 -11.93
C LYS A 64 -16.09 8.67 -12.42
N PHE A 65 -15.26 8.03 -11.61
CA PHE A 65 -13.93 7.62 -12.02
C PHE A 65 -13.98 6.65 -13.18
N LYS A 66 -13.05 6.83 -14.11
CA LYS A 66 -12.75 5.92 -15.18
C LYS A 66 -11.47 5.20 -14.92
N PHE A 67 -11.48 3.91 -15.13
CA PHE A 67 -10.37 3.01 -14.82
C PHE A 67 -9.89 2.40 -16.13
N ASN A 68 -8.60 2.56 -16.41
CA ASN A 68 -7.97 2.08 -17.62
C ASN A 68 -7.42 0.68 -17.40
N PHE A 69 -7.74 -0.22 -18.33
CA PHE A 69 -7.27 -1.61 -18.33
C PHE A 69 -6.80 -1.98 -19.73
N TYR A 70 -5.81 -2.87 -19.78
CA TYR A 70 -5.46 -3.59 -20.99
C TYR A 70 -6.20 -4.92 -21.01
N ILE A 71 -7.07 -5.12 -21.98
CA ILE A 71 -7.95 -6.28 -22.13
C ILE A 71 -8.04 -6.67 -23.61
N ASP A 72 -7.84 -7.98 -23.91
CA ASP A 72 -7.95 -8.52 -25.27
C ASP A 72 -7.03 -7.79 -26.29
N GLY A 73 -5.85 -7.36 -25.87
CA GLY A 73 -4.88 -6.71 -26.75
C GLY A 73 -5.06 -5.19 -26.93
N GLU A 74 -5.98 -4.57 -26.20
CA GLU A 74 -6.33 -3.15 -26.33
C GLU A 74 -6.47 -2.48 -24.95
N GLU A 75 -6.16 -1.18 -24.91
CA GLU A 75 -6.47 -0.34 -23.75
C GLU A 75 -7.96 0.05 -23.78
N LYS A 76 -8.65 -0.16 -22.67
CA LYS A 76 -10.08 0.12 -22.52
C LYS A 76 -10.37 0.78 -21.19
N THR A 77 -11.32 1.70 -21.21
CA THR A 77 -11.76 2.45 -20.04
C THR A 77 -13.12 1.96 -19.55
N PHE A 78 -13.21 1.74 -18.25
CA PHE A 78 -14.42 1.24 -17.59
C PHE A 78 -14.83 2.11 -16.40
N SER A 79 -16.13 2.09 -16.10
CA SER A 79 -16.62 2.44 -14.77
C SER A 79 -16.48 1.23 -13.85
N ILE A 80 -16.38 1.46 -12.55
CA ILE A 80 -16.37 0.38 -11.55
C ILE A 80 -17.64 0.47 -10.69
N ASP A 81 -18.23 -0.69 -10.43
CA ASP A 81 -19.31 -0.83 -9.44
C ASP A 81 -18.68 -1.09 -8.08
N ASN A 82 -18.44 -0.04 -7.33
CA ASN A 82 -17.75 -0.11 -6.05
C ASN A 82 -18.62 -0.58 -4.89
N GLY A 83 -19.90 -0.91 -5.12
CA GLY A 83 -20.81 -1.36 -4.06
C GLY A 83 -20.92 -0.30 -2.97
N GLU A 84 -21.53 0.83 -3.26
CA GLU A 84 -21.68 1.93 -2.30
C GLU A 84 -22.50 1.52 -1.09
N GLU A 85 -21.90 1.14 0.01
CA GLU A 85 -22.51 1.19 1.33
C GLU A 85 -22.08 2.46 2.05
N VAL A 86 -22.98 3.42 2.12
CA VAL A 86 -22.84 4.58 3.00
C VAL A 86 -23.27 4.16 4.40
N LYS A 87 -22.34 3.79 5.26
CA LYS A 87 -22.58 3.70 6.69
C LYS A 87 -21.87 4.86 7.39
N GLU A 88 -22.67 5.72 8.01
CA GLU A 88 -22.18 6.81 8.87
C GLU A 88 -21.16 7.78 8.20
N GLY A 89 -21.30 8.03 6.89
CA GLY A 89 -20.40 8.93 6.16
C GLY A 89 -19.07 8.32 5.75
N VAL A 90 -18.90 7.01 5.90
CA VAL A 90 -17.73 6.28 5.42
C VAL A 90 -18.11 5.51 4.16
N TYR A 91 -17.39 5.77 3.07
CA TYR A 91 -17.55 5.06 1.80
C TYR A 91 -16.62 3.84 1.77
N THR A 92 -17.16 2.67 1.43
CA THR A 92 -16.37 1.46 1.20
C THR A 92 -16.19 1.24 -0.30
N PHE A 93 -14.94 1.28 -0.76
CA PHE A 93 -14.59 1.06 -2.17
C PHE A 93 -14.05 -0.36 -2.34
N GLU A 94 -14.94 -1.36 -2.42
CA GLU A 94 -14.52 -2.77 -2.42
C GLU A 94 -13.64 -3.14 -3.61
N ILE A 95 -13.92 -2.63 -4.81
CA ILE A 95 -13.20 -3.02 -6.02
C ILE A 95 -11.97 -2.14 -6.21
N GLN A 96 -12.12 -0.83 -6.07
CA GLN A 96 -11.03 0.12 -6.27
C GLN A 96 -9.86 -0.15 -5.34
N ASN A 97 -10.11 -0.46 -4.07
CA ASN A 97 -9.07 -0.75 -3.08
C ASN A 97 -8.28 -2.04 -3.36
N LYS A 98 -8.75 -2.88 -4.30
CA LYS A 98 -8.05 -4.09 -4.72
C LYS A 98 -7.19 -3.88 -5.96
N LEU A 99 -7.30 -2.74 -6.63
CA LEU A 99 -6.59 -2.48 -7.88
C LEU A 99 -5.22 -1.87 -7.63
N GLN A 100 -4.21 -2.43 -8.28
CA GLN A 100 -2.82 -1.94 -8.28
C GLN A 100 -2.32 -1.88 -9.71
N GLU A 101 -1.72 -0.75 -10.11
CA GLU A 101 -1.23 -0.56 -11.47
C GLU A 101 -0.18 -1.61 -11.85
N GLY A 102 -0.32 -2.14 -13.07
CA GLY A 102 0.56 -3.18 -13.60
C GLY A 102 0.27 -4.59 -13.10
N TYR A 103 -0.70 -4.76 -12.20
CA TYR A 103 -1.13 -6.08 -11.75
C TYR A 103 -2.20 -6.67 -12.67
N ILE A 104 -2.29 -8.00 -12.67
CA ILE A 104 -3.14 -8.77 -13.57
C ILE A 104 -4.32 -9.32 -12.78
N TYR A 105 -5.52 -9.07 -13.29
CA TYR A 105 -6.77 -9.42 -12.66
C TYR A 105 -7.64 -10.28 -13.56
N ASP A 106 -8.45 -11.11 -12.95
CA ASP A 106 -9.65 -11.65 -13.55
C ASP A 106 -10.80 -10.70 -13.26
N VAL A 107 -11.37 -10.07 -14.28
CA VAL A 107 -12.40 -9.05 -14.13
C VAL A 107 -13.72 -9.53 -14.71
N VAL A 108 -14.82 -9.25 -14.01
CA VAL A 108 -16.18 -9.49 -14.51
C VAL A 108 -16.75 -8.17 -15.02
N ILE A 109 -17.04 -8.13 -16.32
CA ILE A 109 -17.57 -6.95 -17.02
C ILE A 109 -19.04 -7.18 -17.36
N GLU A 110 -19.86 -6.20 -17.02
CA GLU A 110 -21.26 -6.13 -17.43
C GLU A 110 -21.53 -4.77 -18.07
N LYS A 111 -21.89 -4.77 -19.37
CA LYS A 111 -21.92 -3.53 -20.19
C LYS A 111 -20.54 -2.89 -20.22
N ASN A 112 -20.39 -1.68 -19.70
CA ASN A 112 -19.12 -0.96 -19.60
C ASN A 112 -18.71 -0.74 -18.13
N THR A 113 -19.11 -1.65 -17.25
CA THR A 113 -18.84 -1.56 -15.80
C THR A 113 -18.17 -2.82 -15.30
N ILE A 114 -17.12 -2.67 -14.55
CA ILE A 114 -16.47 -3.77 -13.83
C ILE A 114 -17.27 -4.05 -12.56
N LYS A 115 -17.73 -5.27 -12.43
CA LYS A 115 -18.57 -5.75 -11.31
C LYS A 115 -17.78 -6.46 -10.23
N SER A 116 -16.65 -7.05 -10.58
CA SER A 116 -15.73 -7.66 -9.62
C SER A 116 -14.34 -7.80 -10.21
N VAL A 117 -13.34 -7.84 -9.34
CA VAL A 117 -11.95 -8.11 -9.66
C VAL A 117 -11.42 -9.18 -8.74
N LYS A 118 -10.55 -10.06 -9.28
CA LYS A 118 -9.79 -11.05 -8.53
C LYS A 118 -8.34 -10.95 -8.99
N LEU A 119 -7.43 -10.70 -8.07
CA LEU A 119 -6.00 -10.68 -8.35
C LEU A 119 -5.53 -12.10 -8.72
N LEU A 120 -4.90 -12.25 -9.89
CA LEU A 120 -4.46 -13.57 -10.37
C LEU A 120 -3.22 -14.07 -9.63
N ASP A 121 -2.37 -13.23 -9.10
CA ASP A 121 -1.20 -13.59 -8.29
C ASP A 121 -1.55 -14.45 -7.05
N GLU A 122 -2.78 -14.36 -6.57
CA GLU A 122 -3.28 -15.17 -5.45
C GLU A 122 -3.65 -16.60 -5.84
N ASP A 123 -3.69 -16.90 -7.15
CA ASP A 123 -4.13 -18.20 -7.65
C ASP A 123 -3.01 -18.91 -8.45
N LYS A 124 -2.20 -19.70 -7.75
CA LYS A 124 -1.10 -20.46 -8.34
C LYS A 124 -1.50 -21.43 -9.46
N LYS A 125 -2.80 -21.75 -9.59
CA LYS A 125 -3.32 -22.55 -10.71
C LYS A 125 -3.65 -21.68 -11.93
N ALA A 126 -3.83 -20.39 -11.72
CA ALA A 126 -4.14 -19.44 -12.78
C ALA A 126 -2.92 -18.65 -13.25
N MET A 127 -1.90 -18.49 -12.40
CA MET A 127 -0.71 -17.72 -12.72
C MET A 127 0.55 -18.26 -12.06
N LEU A 128 1.64 -18.25 -12.82
CA LEU A 128 2.98 -18.52 -12.36
C LEU A 128 3.85 -17.25 -12.51
N SER A 129 4.75 -17.04 -11.56
CA SER A 129 5.67 -15.90 -11.58
C SER A 129 7.10 -16.39 -11.36
N GLY A 130 8.05 -15.81 -12.07
CA GLY A 130 9.46 -16.13 -11.88
C GLY A 130 10.34 -15.66 -13.05
N ARG A 131 11.63 -16.00 -12.97
CA ARG A 131 12.59 -15.69 -14.00
C ARG A 131 12.58 -16.74 -15.12
N VAL A 132 12.66 -16.29 -16.37
CA VAL A 132 12.78 -17.18 -17.53
C VAL A 132 14.22 -17.65 -17.64
N ASN A 133 14.45 -18.94 -17.37
CA ASN A 133 15.79 -19.55 -17.40
C ASN A 133 16.10 -20.16 -18.76
N ASN A 134 15.09 -20.69 -19.48
CA ASN A 134 15.26 -21.30 -20.77
C ASN A 134 14.04 -21.06 -21.67
N ILE A 135 14.29 -20.99 -22.98
CA ILE A 135 13.26 -20.83 -24.02
C ILE A 135 13.54 -21.87 -25.10
N GLU A 136 12.58 -22.75 -25.34
CA GLU A 136 12.53 -23.59 -26.53
C GLU A 136 11.39 -23.07 -27.41
N GLN A 137 11.79 -22.36 -28.47
CA GLN A 137 10.86 -21.62 -29.33
C GLN A 137 9.71 -22.52 -29.82
N ASP A 138 8.50 -22.00 -29.78
CA ASP A 138 7.25 -22.65 -30.16
C ASP A 138 6.87 -23.90 -29.34
N LYS A 139 7.61 -24.23 -28.27
CA LYS A 139 7.35 -25.39 -27.43
C LYS A 139 7.06 -25.03 -25.98
N PHE A 140 8.05 -24.47 -25.30
CA PHE A 140 7.92 -24.10 -23.89
C PHE A 140 8.88 -23.01 -23.47
N ILE A 141 8.55 -22.36 -22.36
CA ILE A 141 9.48 -21.58 -21.53
C ILE A 141 9.69 -22.29 -20.21
N GLU A 142 10.85 -22.11 -19.62
CA GLU A 142 11.17 -22.58 -18.27
C GLU A 142 11.24 -21.36 -17.35
N VAL A 143 10.27 -21.28 -16.44
CA VAL A 143 10.17 -20.20 -15.45
C VAL A 143 10.55 -20.81 -14.11
N GLU A 144 11.63 -20.31 -13.52
CA GLU A 144 12.29 -20.96 -12.39
C GLU A 144 12.62 -22.43 -12.73
N GLU A 145 11.95 -23.39 -12.10
CA GLU A 145 12.12 -24.83 -12.34
C GLU A 145 10.95 -25.45 -13.10
N GLU A 146 9.94 -24.66 -13.49
CA GLU A 146 8.73 -25.16 -14.14
C GLU A 146 8.73 -24.93 -15.65
N LYS A 147 8.44 -25.99 -16.40
CA LYS A 147 8.27 -25.94 -17.86
C LYS A 147 6.82 -25.67 -18.23
N ILE A 148 6.58 -24.57 -18.91
CA ILE A 148 5.25 -24.12 -19.31
C ILE A 148 5.16 -24.18 -20.84
N ALA A 149 4.24 -25.02 -21.32
CA ALA A 149 4.02 -25.18 -22.75
C ALA A 149 3.46 -23.89 -23.39
N LEU A 150 4.00 -23.56 -24.56
CA LEU A 150 3.50 -22.46 -25.40
C LEU A 150 2.46 -22.97 -26.38
N THR A 151 1.60 -22.07 -26.81
CA THR A 151 0.66 -22.28 -27.91
C THR A 151 0.85 -21.19 -28.95
N LYS A 152 0.34 -21.39 -30.16
CA LYS A 152 0.36 -20.34 -31.21
C LYS A 152 -0.43 -19.09 -30.83
N ASP A 153 -1.32 -19.21 -29.86
CA ASP A 153 -2.20 -18.14 -29.38
C ASP A 153 -1.66 -17.50 -28.08
N THR A 154 -0.48 -17.94 -27.59
CA THR A 154 0.15 -17.35 -26.41
C THR A 154 0.54 -15.90 -26.68
N GLY A 155 -0.05 -14.96 -25.94
CA GLY A 155 0.32 -13.56 -25.99
C GLY A 155 1.60 -13.28 -25.21
N ILE A 156 2.47 -12.44 -25.75
CA ILE A 156 3.72 -12.04 -25.07
C ILE A 156 3.75 -10.53 -25.01
N TYR A 157 3.86 -10.01 -23.79
CA TYR A 157 3.72 -8.59 -23.50
C TYR A 157 4.77 -8.10 -22.52
N LYS A 158 4.99 -6.79 -22.53
CA LYS A 158 5.78 -6.08 -21.52
C LYS A 158 4.92 -5.00 -20.87
N ILE A 159 4.81 -5.05 -19.56
CA ILE A 159 4.15 -4.00 -18.77
C ILE A 159 5.18 -2.90 -18.53
N LYS A 160 4.86 -1.70 -18.95
CA LYS A 160 5.62 -0.48 -18.67
C LYS A 160 4.93 0.26 -17.53
N TRP A 161 5.57 0.25 -16.40
CA TRP A 161 5.08 0.98 -15.23
C TRP A 161 5.40 2.45 -15.39
N LYS A 162 4.36 3.23 -15.38
CA LYS A 162 4.44 4.68 -15.27
C LYS A 162 3.33 5.09 -14.31
N ALA A 163 3.71 5.54 -13.12
CA ALA A 163 2.77 5.89 -12.08
C ALA A 163 1.60 6.73 -12.62
N GLY A 164 0.38 6.22 -12.43
CA GLY A 164 -0.85 6.83 -12.92
C GLY A 164 -1.13 6.69 -14.41
N ASN A 165 -0.26 6.03 -15.18
CA ASN A 165 -0.43 5.84 -16.64
C ASN A 165 0.44 4.71 -17.16
N SER A 166 0.29 3.51 -16.58
CA SER A 166 0.97 2.30 -17.06
C SER A 166 0.44 1.89 -18.43
N SER A 167 1.26 1.16 -19.18
CA SER A 167 0.90 0.70 -20.52
C SER A 167 1.39 -0.73 -20.75
N VAL A 168 0.85 -1.39 -21.77
CA VAL A 168 1.25 -2.74 -22.18
C VAL A 168 1.63 -2.73 -23.63
N GLU A 169 2.81 -3.24 -23.95
CA GLU A 169 3.27 -3.43 -25.33
C GLU A 169 3.44 -4.90 -25.66
N LYS A 170 3.14 -5.27 -26.90
CA LYS A 170 3.44 -6.61 -27.43
C LYS A 170 4.91 -6.71 -27.74
N VAL A 171 5.54 -7.83 -27.33
CA VAL A 171 6.96 -8.10 -27.54
C VAL A 171 7.17 -9.50 -28.10
N GLU A 172 8.39 -9.83 -28.51
CA GLU A 172 8.74 -11.11 -29.09
C GLU A 172 9.24 -12.10 -28.02
N ILE A 173 9.17 -13.39 -28.31
CA ILE A 173 9.57 -14.45 -27.38
C ILE A 173 11.03 -14.32 -26.92
N ASN A 174 11.90 -13.85 -27.77
CA ASN A 174 13.32 -13.64 -27.45
C ASN A 174 13.55 -12.55 -26.41
N ASP A 175 12.59 -11.64 -26.23
CA ASP A 175 12.66 -10.59 -25.21
C ASP A 175 12.45 -11.14 -23.80
N LEU A 176 11.93 -12.38 -23.69
CA LEU A 176 11.71 -13.04 -22.40
C LEU A 176 12.99 -13.55 -21.73
N LYS A 177 14.06 -13.73 -22.49
CA LYS A 177 15.29 -14.34 -21.96
C LYS A 177 15.84 -13.54 -20.77
N ASP A 178 16.06 -14.26 -19.67
CA ASP A 178 16.57 -13.70 -18.41
C ASP A 178 15.67 -12.63 -17.77
N LYS A 179 14.41 -12.53 -18.22
CA LYS A 179 13.42 -11.59 -17.63
C LYS A 179 12.58 -12.27 -16.58
N THR A 180 12.12 -11.47 -15.63
CA THR A 180 11.08 -11.88 -14.69
C THR A 180 9.73 -11.68 -15.36
N VAL A 181 8.88 -12.71 -15.27
CA VAL A 181 7.60 -12.74 -15.97
C VAL A 181 6.47 -13.17 -15.03
N LYS A 182 5.26 -12.76 -15.38
CA LYS A 182 4.00 -13.37 -14.92
C LYS A 182 3.39 -14.11 -16.08
N VAL A 183 3.10 -15.39 -15.87
CA VAL A 183 2.50 -16.27 -16.88
C VAL A 183 1.11 -16.63 -16.44
N THR A 184 0.10 -16.17 -17.15
CA THR A 184 -1.27 -16.64 -16.94
C THR A 184 -1.48 -17.97 -17.66
N LEU A 185 -2.16 -18.89 -17.01
CA LEU A 185 -2.34 -20.24 -17.49
C LEU A 185 -3.78 -20.45 -18.00
N ASP A 186 -3.91 -21.24 -19.04
CA ASP A 186 -5.20 -21.73 -19.49
C ASP A 186 -5.66 -22.93 -18.63
N LYS A 187 -6.85 -23.43 -18.92
CA LYS A 187 -7.43 -24.59 -18.21
C LYS A 187 -6.60 -25.88 -18.32
N ASP A 188 -5.73 -25.95 -19.30
CA ASP A 188 -4.87 -27.12 -19.57
C ASP A 188 -3.45 -26.90 -18.99
N GLY A 189 -3.21 -25.80 -18.26
CA GLY A 189 -1.94 -25.41 -17.64
C GLY A 189 -0.90 -24.90 -18.64
N LYS A 190 -1.32 -24.51 -19.85
CA LYS A 190 -0.43 -23.91 -20.84
C LYS A 190 -0.42 -22.39 -20.72
N ALA A 191 0.64 -21.75 -21.20
CA ALA A 191 0.73 -20.30 -21.21
C ALA A 191 -0.37 -19.69 -22.08
N LYS A 192 -1.24 -18.92 -21.45
CA LYS A 192 -2.23 -18.08 -22.13
C LYS A 192 -1.60 -16.74 -22.52
N ASN A 193 -1.07 -16.02 -21.54
CA ASN A 193 -0.31 -14.81 -21.76
C ASN A 193 0.95 -14.79 -20.87
N ILE A 194 2.00 -14.18 -21.39
CA ILE A 194 3.26 -13.97 -20.68
C ILE A 194 3.51 -12.46 -20.62
N TYR A 195 3.66 -11.94 -19.42
CA TYR A 195 3.93 -10.53 -19.20
C TYR A 195 5.34 -10.37 -18.61
N ILE A 196 6.24 -9.72 -19.34
CA ILE A 196 7.44 -9.19 -18.72
C ILE A 196 6.97 -8.10 -17.75
N THR A 197 7.26 -8.32 -16.50
CA THR A 197 6.84 -7.41 -15.43
C THR A 197 8.02 -7.15 -14.51
N PHE A 198 7.91 -6.09 -13.77
CA PHE A 198 8.82 -5.82 -12.69
C PHE A 198 8.24 -6.50 -11.44
N ILE A 199 8.67 -7.75 -11.20
CA ILE A 199 8.43 -8.40 -9.91
C ILE A 199 9.71 -8.21 -9.14
N SER A 200 9.62 -7.54 -8.00
CA SER A 200 10.74 -7.47 -7.10
C SER A 200 11.02 -8.85 -6.53
N GLU A 201 12.29 -9.15 -6.31
CA GLU A 201 12.65 -10.31 -5.49
C GLU A 201 11.94 -10.19 -4.13
N LYS A 202 11.59 -11.35 -3.58
CA LYS A 202 10.97 -11.38 -2.25
C LYS A 202 11.88 -10.66 -1.27
N TYR A 203 11.42 -9.54 -0.76
CA TYR A 203 12.19 -8.77 0.21
C TYR A 203 12.40 -9.58 1.49
N THR A 204 13.63 -9.62 1.93
CA THR A 204 13.99 -10.17 3.25
C THR A 204 14.47 -9.03 4.11
N SER A 205 13.68 -8.68 5.11
CA SER A 205 14.08 -7.65 6.08
C SER A 205 15.29 -8.10 6.87
N PRO A 206 16.26 -7.21 7.14
CA PRO A 206 17.40 -7.52 8.02
C PRO A 206 16.97 -7.77 9.47
N VAL A 207 15.75 -7.44 9.84
CA VAL A 207 15.14 -7.70 11.14
C VAL A 207 13.81 -8.42 10.94
N LYS A 208 13.39 -9.21 11.94
CA LYS A 208 12.17 -10.00 11.85
C LYS A 208 11.29 -9.78 13.08
N ALA A 209 10.17 -9.11 12.87
CA ALA A 209 9.12 -8.97 13.85
C ALA A 209 8.23 -10.22 13.92
N ILE A 210 7.52 -10.36 15.04
CA ILE A 210 6.53 -11.42 15.25
C ILE A 210 5.15 -10.76 15.32
N PRO A 211 4.33 -10.87 14.28
CA PRO A 211 3.01 -10.24 14.26
C PRO A 211 2.18 -10.64 15.49
N GLY A 212 1.61 -9.65 16.19
CA GLY A 212 0.78 -9.86 17.38
C GLY A 212 1.55 -10.07 18.68
N GLU A 213 2.87 -10.11 18.67
CA GLU A 213 3.67 -10.17 19.90
C GLU A 213 3.76 -8.78 20.54
N LYS A 214 3.14 -8.65 21.71
CA LYS A 214 2.91 -7.37 22.42
C LYS A 214 4.05 -7.05 23.38
N THR A 215 5.27 -6.96 22.84
CA THR A 215 6.47 -6.53 23.61
C THR A 215 7.06 -5.25 23.02
N LEU A 216 7.74 -4.46 23.88
CA LEU A 216 8.40 -3.23 23.42
C LEU A 216 9.51 -3.54 22.41
N LYS A 217 10.25 -4.62 22.62
CA LYS A 217 11.24 -5.11 21.65
C LYS A 217 10.60 -5.37 20.30
N ASN A 218 9.50 -6.13 20.28
CA ASN A 218 8.82 -6.47 19.04
C ASN A 218 8.19 -5.24 18.37
N PHE A 219 7.64 -4.29 19.13
CA PHE A 219 7.15 -3.02 18.59
C PHE A 219 8.25 -2.26 17.82
N LEU A 220 9.44 -2.15 18.41
CA LEU A 220 10.58 -1.50 17.76
C LEU A 220 11.09 -2.31 16.57
N THR A 221 11.11 -3.64 16.67
CA THR A 221 11.47 -4.52 15.56
C THR A 221 10.47 -4.38 14.41
N THR A 222 9.16 -4.32 14.72
CA THR A 222 8.09 -4.07 13.73
C THR A 222 8.28 -2.71 13.05
N ALA A 223 8.69 -1.68 13.80
CA ALA A 223 8.98 -0.37 13.22
C ALA A 223 10.19 -0.38 12.25
N LEU A 224 11.17 -1.25 12.48
CA LEU A 224 12.36 -1.37 11.62
C LEU A 224 12.13 -2.30 10.42
N GLU A 225 11.19 -3.22 10.49
CA GLU A 225 10.99 -4.25 9.47
C GLU A 225 10.73 -3.67 8.06
N PRO A 226 9.88 -2.63 7.87
CA PRO A 226 9.60 -2.04 6.57
C PRO A 226 10.57 -0.92 6.17
N VAL A 227 11.61 -0.63 6.94
CA VAL A 227 12.60 0.39 6.60
C VAL A 227 13.23 0.06 5.25
N GLY A 228 13.31 1.06 4.36
CA GLY A 228 13.89 0.91 3.04
C GLY A 228 13.01 0.17 2.02
N THR A 229 11.73 -0.05 2.30
CA THR A 229 10.82 -0.79 1.39
C THR A 229 9.64 0.03 0.87
N ALA A 230 9.21 1.06 1.58
CA ALA A 230 8.03 1.84 1.22
C ALA A 230 8.37 3.32 1.03
N LEU A 231 7.90 3.87 -0.08
CA LEU A 231 8.01 5.31 -0.35
C LEU A 231 6.97 6.10 0.44
N TYR A 232 7.27 7.38 0.68
CA TYR A 232 6.31 8.31 1.24
C TYR A 232 5.25 8.66 0.21
N ILE A 233 4.05 8.21 0.44
CA ILE A 233 2.87 8.54 -0.37
C ILE A 233 1.88 9.30 0.49
N TYR A 234 1.56 10.53 0.12
CA TYR A 234 0.61 11.35 0.88
C TYR A 234 -0.78 10.68 0.90
N GLY A 235 -1.32 10.50 2.10
CA GLY A 235 -2.57 9.77 2.31
C GLY A 235 -2.44 8.26 2.30
N GLY A 236 -1.25 7.72 1.97
CA GLY A 236 -0.99 6.27 1.95
C GLY A 236 -1.09 5.66 3.33
N SER A 237 -1.83 4.57 3.41
CA SER A 237 -1.92 3.68 4.55
C SER A 237 -1.10 2.43 4.24
N TRP A 238 -1.51 1.26 4.72
CA TRP A 238 -0.83 0.04 4.31
C TRP A 238 -1.38 -0.62 3.06
N ASP A 239 -2.47 -0.13 2.53
CA ASP A 239 -2.90 -0.39 1.16
C ASP A 239 -2.75 0.88 0.34
N TRP A 240 -2.13 0.79 -0.83
CA TRP A 240 -1.80 1.96 -1.63
C TRP A 240 -3.03 2.74 -2.13
N GLN A 241 -4.19 2.09 -2.20
CA GLN A 241 -5.45 2.71 -2.56
C GLN A 241 -6.37 3.00 -1.37
N ASP A 242 -5.84 2.78 -0.17
CA ASP A 242 -6.58 3.05 1.03
C ASP A 242 -6.71 4.55 1.28
N GLU A 243 -7.88 4.99 1.61
CA GLU A 243 -8.18 6.39 1.93
C GLU A 243 -7.57 6.89 3.25
N GLY A 244 -6.67 6.16 3.86
CA GLY A 244 -6.11 6.49 5.16
C GLY A 244 -7.04 6.23 6.33
N SER A 245 -8.33 6.21 6.10
CA SER A 245 -9.37 5.93 7.10
C SER A 245 -10.16 4.65 6.84
N SER A 246 -9.90 3.94 5.73
CA SER A 246 -10.62 2.72 5.40
C SER A 246 -10.41 1.64 6.45
N LEU A 247 -11.47 0.94 6.79
CA LEU A 247 -11.48 -0.16 7.76
C LEU A 247 -10.99 -1.49 7.18
N GLN A 248 -10.61 -1.51 5.91
CA GLN A 248 -10.36 -2.74 5.16
C GLN A 248 -8.91 -3.18 5.10
N ALA A 249 -7.96 -2.31 5.45
CA ALA A 249 -6.56 -2.70 5.48
C ALA A 249 -6.31 -3.70 6.60
N THR A 250 -6.00 -4.90 6.22
CA THR A 250 -5.77 -6.04 7.12
C THR A 250 -4.43 -6.73 6.85
N THR A 251 -3.58 -6.13 6.04
CA THR A 251 -2.31 -6.72 5.63
C THR A 251 -1.37 -6.87 6.81
N ILE A 252 -1.01 -8.13 7.10
CA ILE A 252 0.03 -8.49 8.05
C ILE A 252 1.34 -8.63 7.28
N GLY A 253 2.38 -8.02 7.82
CA GLY A 253 3.68 -7.94 7.16
C GLY A 253 3.74 -6.82 6.12
N ILE A 254 4.85 -6.75 5.39
CA ILE A 254 5.13 -5.70 4.41
C ILE A 254 4.33 -5.99 3.13
N PRO A 255 3.46 -5.08 2.67
CA PRO A 255 2.76 -5.24 1.40
C PRO A 255 3.76 -5.35 0.24
N GLN A 256 3.60 -6.35 -0.62
CA GLN A 256 4.46 -6.53 -1.78
C GLN A 256 4.43 -5.32 -2.72
N SER A 257 3.28 -4.66 -2.82
CA SER A 257 3.11 -3.44 -3.61
C SER A 257 4.04 -2.29 -3.19
N TRP A 258 4.37 -2.17 -1.90
CA TRP A 258 5.35 -1.17 -1.45
C TRP A 258 6.73 -1.44 -2.02
N ILE A 259 7.14 -2.72 -1.98
CA ILE A 259 8.43 -3.19 -2.46
C ILE A 259 8.53 -2.98 -3.96
N ASP A 260 7.52 -3.40 -4.69
CA ASP A 260 7.45 -3.29 -6.15
C ASP A 260 7.53 -1.82 -6.58
N PHE A 261 6.75 -0.96 -5.96
CA PHE A 261 6.75 0.46 -6.30
C PHE A 261 8.10 1.13 -5.95
N TYR A 262 8.69 0.81 -4.81
CA TYR A 262 10.03 1.30 -4.44
C TYR A 262 11.10 0.84 -5.45
N GLN A 263 11.05 -0.41 -5.89
CA GLN A 263 12.04 -0.96 -6.80
C GLN A 263 11.94 -0.38 -8.21
N TYR A 264 10.73 -0.14 -8.71
CA TYR A 264 10.47 0.14 -10.12
C TYR A 264 10.06 1.57 -10.44
N GLN A 265 9.96 2.45 -9.46
CA GLN A 265 9.87 3.87 -9.77
C GLN A 265 11.11 4.29 -10.59
N ASN A 266 10.92 5.11 -11.58
CA ASN A 266 11.98 5.59 -12.43
C ASN A 266 12.21 7.10 -12.27
N ALA A 267 13.37 7.59 -12.76
CA ALA A 267 13.69 9.01 -12.72
C ALA A 267 12.79 9.86 -13.65
N ASP A 268 12.12 9.21 -14.60
CA ASP A 268 11.17 9.88 -15.51
C ASP A 268 9.81 10.13 -14.88
N TYR A 269 9.65 9.80 -13.61
CA TYR A 269 8.44 10.09 -12.89
C TYR A 269 8.13 11.58 -12.93
N THR A 270 7.01 11.92 -13.52
CA THR A 270 6.47 13.28 -13.51
C THR A 270 5.29 13.33 -12.56
N TYR A 271 5.37 14.22 -11.59
CA TYR A 271 4.22 14.49 -10.75
C TYR A 271 3.04 14.97 -11.59
N ARG A 272 1.85 14.57 -11.21
CA ARG A 272 0.64 15.16 -11.78
C ARG A 272 0.53 16.58 -11.28
N GLU A 273 0.37 17.51 -12.23
CA GLU A 273 0.26 18.93 -11.90
C GLU A 273 -1.02 19.22 -11.12
N LYS A 274 -0.89 20.01 -10.09
CA LYS A 274 -2.02 20.65 -9.43
C LYS A 274 -2.23 22.02 -10.07
N ASP A 275 -3.19 22.12 -10.96
CA ASP A 275 -3.69 23.41 -11.48
C ASP A 275 -2.60 24.37 -12.04
N GLY A 276 -1.58 23.81 -12.70
CA GLY A 276 -0.53 24.62 -13.33
C GLY A 276 0.46 25.27 -12.34
N ASN A 277 0.50 24.86 -11.09
CA ASN A 277 1.44 25.36 -10.10
C ASN A 277 2.83 24.76 -10.34
N GLU A 278 3.78 25.58 -10.80
CA GLU A 278 5.13 25.14 -11.16
C GLU A 278 5.98 24.65 -9.97
N GLU A 279 5.66 25.01 -8.73
CA GLU A 279 6.36 24.54 -7.54
C GLU A 279 6.25 23.01 -7.36
N ILE A 280 5.32 22.39 -8.06
CA ILE A 280 5.08 20.95 -8.02
C ILE A 280 5.95 20.19 -9.02
N LYS A 281 6.63 20.86 -9.92
CA LYS A 281 7.42 20.26 -11.00
C LYS A 281 8.81 19.75 -10.58
N ASN A 282 9.18 19.85 -9.31
CA ASN A 282 10.48 19.40 -8.87
C ASN A 282 10.51 17.88 -8.61
N PRO A 283 11.02 17.05 -9.51
CA PRO A 283 11.07 15.60 -9.36
C PRO A 283 12.02 15.12 -8.26
N SER A 284 12.88 16.01 -7.73
CA SER A 284 13.77 15.68 -6.61
C SER A 284 13.03 15.61 -5.28
N ASN A 285 11.81 16.10 -5.21
CA ASN A 285 11.08 16.14 -3.96
C ASN A 285 10.32 14.86 -3.73
N SER A 286 9.55 14.30 -3.51
CA SER A 286 8.85 13.04 -3.24
C SER A 286 7.48 13.01 -3.93
N TYR A 287 6.74 11.96 -3.71
CA TYR A 287 5.33 11.87 -4.06
C TYR A 287 4.43 12.65 -3.08
N TYR A 288 5.02 13.35 -2.16
CA TYR A 288 4.44 14.40 -1.37
C TYR A 288 4.51 15.68 -2.18
N PRO A 289 4.00 16.52 -2.47
CA PRO A 289 3.44 17.76 -1.99
C PRO A 289 2.06 18.05 -2.56
N TYR A 290 1.42 17.08 -3.11
CA TYR A 290 0.18 17.36 -3.80
C TYR A 290 -0.98 17.67 -2.88
N GLY A 291 -0.84 17.37 -1.58
CA GLY A 291 -1.91 17.56 -0.62
C GLY A 291 -3.17 16.79 -1.01
N LYS A 292 -2.96 15.69 -1.78
CA LYS A 292 -4.01 14.91 -2.40
C LYS A 292 -3.75 13.44 -2.18
N TRP A 293 -4.79 12.66 -2.27
CA TRP A 293 -4.80 11.25 -2.00
C TRP A 293 -4.01 10.46 -3.07
N ASN A 294 -2.68 10.56 -2.99
CA ASN A 294 -1.76 9.92 -3.93
C ASN A 294 -1.80 8.40 -3.85
N GLN A 295 -2.35 7.85 -2.76
CA GLN A 295 -2.57 6.41 -2.61
C GLN A 295 -3.44 5.79 -3.71
N TYR A 296 -4.22 6.57 -4.43
CA TYR A 296 -4.96 6.06 -5.60
C TYR A 296 -4.08 5.78 -6.82
N CYS A 297 -2.84 6.21 -6.79
CA CYS A 297 -1.93 6.06 -7.92
C CYS A 297 -0.62 5.38 -7.56
N TYR A 298 -0.22 5.42 -6.29
CA TYR A 298 1.11 5.01 -5.87
C TYR A 298 1.03 4.16 -4.63
N ALA A 299 1.78 3.06 -4.63
CA ALA A 299 1.91 2.21 -3.46
C ALA A 299 2.96 2.76 -2.49
N GLY A 300 2.57 2.94 -1.25
CA GLY A 300 3.44 3.45 -0.20
C GLY A 300 2.64 3.97 0.99
N VAL A 301 3.31 4.64 1.90
CA VAL A 301 2.71 4.98 3.19
C VAL A 301 3.16 6.36 3.67
N ASP A 302 2.24 7.15 4.20
CA ASP A 302 2.57 8.39 4.89
C ASP A 302 3.01 8.16 6.34
N CYS A 303 3.26 9.23 7.07
CA CYS A 303 3.74 9.14 8.46
C CYS A 303 2.73 8.47 9.39
N SER A 304 1.45 8.79 9.25
CA SER A 304 0.37 8.23 10.05
C SER A 304 0.04 6.80 9.65
N GLY A 305 0.05 6.51 8.35
CA GLY A 305 -0.11 5.16 7.85
C GLY A 305 0.99 4.22 8.33
N TYR A 306 2.25 4.68 8.31
CA TYR A 306 3.36 3.89 8.85
C TYR A 306 3.21 3.58 10.34
N VAL A 307 2.94 4.59 11.16
CA VAL A 307 2.76 4.37 12.61
C VAL A 307 1.55 3.47 12.86
N GLY A 308 0.45 3.67 12.13
CA GLY A 308 -0.73 2.81 12.18
C GLY A 308 -0.40 1.35 11.83
N TRP A 309 0.35 1.12 10.76
CA TRP A 309 0.81 -0.21 10.36
C TRP A 309 1.66 -0.88 11.45
N VAL A 310 2.60 -0.16 12.05
CA VAL A 310 3.43 -0.68 13.15
C VAL A 310 2.57 -1.11 14.33
N ILE A 311 1.63 -0.25 14.76
CA ILE A 311 0.73 -0.57 15.87
C ILE A 311 -0.15 -1.78 15.51
N TYR A 312 -0.72 -1.82 14.30
CA TYR A 312 -1.56 -2.93 13.86
C TYR A 312 -0.82 -4.26 13.87
N ASN A 313 0.36 -4.32 13.28
CA ASN A 313 1.17 -5.55 13.23
C ASN A 313 1.69 -5.98 14.61
N THR A 314 1.85 -5.03 15.55
CA THR A 314 2.26 -5.34 16.92
C THR A 314 1.11 -5.81 17.81
N LEU A 315 -0.06 -5.18 17.72
CA LEU A 315 -1.14 -5.37 18.70
C LEU A 315 -2.28 -6.24 18.21
N ASN A 316 -2.67 -6.11 16.96
CA ASN A 316 -3.86 -6.76 16.42
C ASN A 316 -3.63 -7.25 15.00
N THR A 317 -3.63 -8.55 14.85
CA THR A 317 -3.45 -9.24 13.57
C THR A 317 -4.72 -9.91 13.05
N GLU A 318 -5.86 -9.74 13.72
CA GLU A 318 -7.11 -10.46 13.42
C GLU A 318 -8.20 -9.55 12.84
N SER A 319 -8.20 -8.27 13.16
CA SER A 319 -9.21 -7.31 12.72
C SER A 319 -8.58 -6.20 11.88
N GLY A 320 -9.43 -5.46 11.20
CA GLY A 320 -9.01 -4.35 10.36
C GLY A 320 -8.34 -3.20 11.13
N LYS A 321 -7.90 -2.20 10.41
CA LYS A 321 -7.12 -1.06 10.90
C LYS A 321 -7.92 -0.04 11.72
N GLU A 322 -9.19 -0.27 11.99
CA GLU A 322 -10.01 0.62 12.80
C GLU A 322 -9.33 0.96 14.12
N GLY A 323 -9.22 2.24 14.44
CA GLY A 323 -8.51 2.73 15.61
C GLY A 323 -6.99 2.83 15.46
N TYR A 324 -6.42 2.38 14.34
CA TYR A 324 -4.98 2.46 14.06
C TYR A 324 -4.63 3.54 13.04
N VAL A 325 -5.51 3.82 12.08
CA VAL A 325 -5.32 4.84 11.05
C VAL A 325 -6.12 6.08 11.35
N MET A 326 -5.43 7.20 11.41
CA MET A 326 -6.02 8.51 11.66
C MET A 326 -5.01 9.62 11.33
N GLY A 327 -5.45 10.86 11.27
CA GLY A 327 -4.55 11.98 11.03
C GLY A 327 -3.43 12.08 12.08
N ALA A 328 -2.21 12.30 11.61
CA ALA A 328 -0.96 12.28 12.40
C ALA A 328 -1.02 13.10 13.69
N THR A 329 -1.65 14.28 13.65
CA THR A 329 -1.71 15.22 14.79
C THR A 329 -2.39 14.62 16.02
N LYS A 330 -3.36 13.72 15.86
CA LYS A 330 -4.14 13.19 16.97
C LYS A 330 -3.71 11.80 17.44
N MET A 331 -2.83 11.11 16.74
CA MET A 331 -2.51 9.70 17.02
C MET A 331 -2.05 9.47 18.45
N ALA A 332 -1.06 10.23 18.94
CA ALA A 332 -0.54 10.09 20.29
C ALA A 332 -1.63 10.22 21.37
N LYS A 333 -2.53 11.19 21.19
CA LYS A 333 -3.65 11.39 22.12
C LYS A 333 -4.66 10.25 22.06
N THR A 334 -5.03 9.81 20.86
CA THR A 334 -5.98 8.70 20.65
C THR A 334 -5.46 7.39 21.25
N PHE A 335 -4.15 7.09 21.12
CA PHE A 335 -3.57 5.89 21.73
C PHE A 335 -3.66 5.91 23.27
N ALA A 336 -3.54 7.08 23.89
CA ALA A 336 -3.77 7.22 25.32
C ALA A 336 -5.27 7.08 25.70
N GLU A 337 -6.18 7.61 24.87
CA GLU A 337 -7.62 7.43 25.02
C GLU A 337 -8.03 5.95 24.90
N ASN A 338 -7.30 5.15 24.12
CA ASN A 338 -7.44 3.69 24.05
C ASN A 338 -6.87 2.96 25.29
N THR A 339 -6.43 3.70 26.30
CA THR A 339 -5.85 3.15 27.55
C THR A 339 -4.55 2.36 27.38
N TRP A 340 -3.83 2.59 26.27
CA TRP A 340 -2.56 1.89 26.03
C TRP A 340 -1.36 2.52 26.74
N GLY A 341 -1.52 3.76 27.20
CA GLY A 341 -0.48 4.53 27.86
C GLY A 341 -0.96 5.92 28.25
N THR A 342 -0.04 6.86 28.31
CA THR A 342 -0.29 8.24 28.72
C THR A 342 0.06 9.22 27.62
N TRP A 343 -0.66 10.32 27.55
CA TRP A 343 -0.39 11.43 26.65
C TRP A 343 0.02 12.67 27.43
N THR A 344 1.03 13.38 26.91
CA THR A 344 1.44 14.70 27.42
C THR A 344 1.76 15.62 26.24
N GLN A 345 1.40 16.88 26.39
CA GLN A 345 1.74 17.92 25.43
C GLN A 345 3.04 18.63 25.82
N GLU A 346 3.32 18.71 27.11
CA GLU A 346 4.50 19.41 27.62
C GLU A 346 5.74 18.49 27.54
N VAL A 347 6.54 18.68 26.49
CA VAL A 347 7.82 18.00 26.29
C VAL A 347 8.89 19.04 26.01
N LYS A 348 10.08 18.82 26.55
CA LYS A 348 11.26 19.68 26.35
C LYS A 348 12.16 19.10 25.27
N ILE A 349 12.87 19.96 24.56
CA ILE A 349 14.01 19.56 23.73
C ILE A 349 15.09 19.03 24.67
N PRO A 350 15.52 17.78 24.54
CA PRO A 350 16.49 17.21 25.42
C PRO A 350 17.89 17.80 25.18
N THR A 351 18.63 18.00 26.25
CA THR A 351 20.04 18.41 26.25
C THR A 351 20.99 17.24 26.53
N ASN A 352 20.47 16.19 27.14
CA ASN A 352 21.14 14.94 27.40
C ASN A 352 20.09 13.83 27.60
N ARG A 353 20.56 12.60 27.70
CA ARG A 353 19.68 11.42 27.82
C ARG A 353 18.94 11.37 29.17
N GLU A 354 19.61 11.71 30.26
CA GLU A 354 19.08 11.54 31.63
C GLU A 354 17.85 12.46 31.85
N GLU A 355 17.93 13.69 31.36
CA GLU A 355 16.89 14.70 31.50
C GLU A 355 15.82 14.65 30.40
N SER A 356 15.96 13.73 29.45
CA SER A 356 15.03 13.63 28.32
C SER A 356 13.63 13.16 28.75
N ASP A 357 12.63 13.89 28.29
CA ASP A 357 11.22 13.49 28.38
C ASP A 357 10.89 12.34 27.43
N PHE A 358 11.72 12.10 26.41
CA PHE A 358 11.52 11.04 25.41
C PHE A 358 12.15 9.74 25.88
N LYS A 359 11.34 8.69 25.87
CA LYS A 359 11.77 7.34 26.20
C LYS A 359 11.61 6.41 24.99
N VAL A 360 12.33 5.30 25.02
CA VAL A 360 12.25 4.28 23.98
C VAL A 360 10.81 3.81 23.75
N GLY A 361 10.37 3.78 22.52
CA GLY A 361 9.01 3.38 22.12
C GLY A 361 7.95 4.49 22.23
N ASP A 362 8.29 5.70 22.69
CA ASP A 362 7.35 6.82 22.67
C ASP A 362 6.97 7.17 21.22
N ILE A 363 5.75 7.65 21.05
CA ILE A 363 5.25 8.14 19.76
C ILE A 363 4.95 9.63 19.91
N PHE A 364 5.50 10.43 19.02
CA PHE A 364 5.27 11.86 19.05
C PHE A 364 4.46 12.32 17.84
N SER A 365 3.29 12.85 18.10
CA SER A 365 2.44 13.53 17.12
C SER A 365 2.73 15.03 17.14
N MET A 366 3.16 15.56 16.02
CA MET A 366 3.23 16.99 15.77
C MET A 366 2.14 17.40 14.78
N ASN A 367 1.99 18.67 14.51
CA ASN A 367 1.00 19.12 13.55
C ASN A 367 1.36 18.65 12.13
N GLY A 368 0.59 17.66 11.62
CA GLY A 368 0.75 17.11 10.28
C GLY A 368 1.85 16.05 10.15
N HIS A 369 2.48 15.59 11.25
CA HIS A 369 3.47 14.53 11.19
C HIS A 369 3.50 13.71 12.49
N VAL A 370 4.01 12.47 12.41
CA VAL A 370 4.16 11.56 13.55
C VAL A 370 5.41 10.69 13.37
N TRP A 371 6.08 10.35 14.49
CA TRP A 371 7.28 9.52 14.50
C TRP A 371 7.38 8.65 15.76
N ILE A 372 8.17 7.59 15.67
CA ILE A 372 8.45 6.64 16.75
C ILE A 372 9.86 6.87 17.29
N CYS A 373 9.97 6.98 18.60
CA CYS A 373 11.23 7.21 19.32
C CYS A 373 11.97 5.89 19.59
N PHE A 374 13.22 5.80 19.16
CA PHE A 374 14.15 4.73 19.53
C PHE A 374 15.03 5.09 20.74
N GLY A 375 14.84 6.29 21.27
CA GLY A 375 15.49 6.79 22.48
C GLY A 375 16.36 8.01 22.22
N THR A 376 16.73 8.66 23.33
CA THR A 376 17.63 9.80 23.37
C THR A 376 19.07 9.33 23.59
N CYS A 377 20.01 9.83 22.82
CA CYS A 377 21.44 9.62 22.96
C CYS A 377 22.04 10.46 24.09
N ASP A 378 23.28 10.19 24.49
CA ASP A 378 23.91 10.88 25.61
C ASP A 378 24.09 12.39 25.35
N ASP A 379 24.23 12.79 24.08
CA ASP A 379 24.33 14.20 23.64
C ASP A 379 22.95 14.90 23.49
N GLY A 380 21.86 14.24 23.87
CA GLY A 380 20.51 14.80 23.76
C GLY A 380 19.85 14.62 22.39
N SER A 381 20.56 14.14 21.37
CA SER A 381 19.97 13.82 20.07
C SER A 381 19.07 12.57 20.16
N ILE A 382 18.09 12.43 19.24
CA ILE A 382 17.10 11.34 19.31
C ILE A 382 17.15 10.52 18.03
N VAL A 383 17.24 9.19 18.18
CA VAL A 383 17.02 8.25 17.06
C VAL A 383 15.53 8.01 16.90
N ILE A 384 15.05 8.16 15.69
CA ILE A 384 13.63 7.97 15.35
C ILE A 384 13.44 7.09 14.12
N THR A 385 12.23 6.55 13.94
CA THR A 385 11.75 6.03 12.67
C THR A 385 10.47 6.75 12.29
N HIS A 386 10.33 7.01 11.01
CA HIS A 386 9.13 7.62 10.43
C HIS A 386 9.05 7.35 8.93
N SER A 387 7.90 7.58 8.33
CA SER A 387 7.79 7.74 6.89
C SER A 387 7.76 9.23 6.57
N THR A 388 8.69 9.70 5.75
CA THR A 388 8.85 11.12 5.42
C THR A 388 9.52 11.30 4.05
N PRO A 389 9.21 12.39 3.31
CA PRO A 389 9.96 12.76 2.12
C PRO A 389 11.44 12.94 2.41
N SER A 390 12.31 12.54 1.50
CA SER A 390 13.78 12.67 1.57
C SER A 390 14.34 13.30 0.32
N ASP A 391 15.49 13.96 0.47
CA ASP A 391 16.26 14.45 -0.65
C ASP A 391 16.81 13.29 -1.48
N SER A 392 16.60 13.35 -2.79
CA SER A 392 17.14 12.40 -3.73
C SER A 392 18.64 12.61 -3.95
N ILE A 393 19.39 11.50 -4.05
CA ILE A 393 20.81 11.51 -4.43
C ILE A 393 20.96 11.28 -5.94
N ASN A 394 20.15 10.41 -6.50
CA ASN A 394 20.26 9.97 -7.90
C ASN A 394 19.14 10.49 -8.81
N GLY A 395 18.37 11.48 -8.36
CA GLY A 395 17.28 12.09 -9.11
C GLY A 395 15.94 11.36 -9.02
N GLN A 396 15.86 10.22 -8.35
CA GLN A 396 14.57 9.57 -8.13
C GLN A 396 13.83 10.28 -6.99
N PRO A 397 12.56 10.70 -7.22
CA PRO A 397 11.74 11.28 -6.16
C PRO A 397 11.38 10.24 -5.10
N GLY A 398 11.07 10.66 -3.92
CA GLY A 398 10.61 9.76 -2.87
C GLY A 398 11.01 10.16 -1.47
N GLY A 399 11.69 9.27 -0.76
CA GLY A 399 11.76 9.20 0.67
C GLY A 399 10.69 8.24 1.16
N GLY A 400 10.57 8.02 2.44
CA GLY A 400 9.61 7.08 3.02
C GLY A 400 10.07 6.56 4.37
N ILE A 401 9.91 5.27 4.61
CA ILE A 401 10.23 4.67 5.92
C ILE A 401 11.73 4.53 6.08
N GLN A 402 12.28 5.18 7.10
CA GLN A 402 13.71 5.16 7.38
C GLN A 402 14.04 5.43 8.85
N ILE A 403 15.26 5.04 9.23
CA ILE A 403 15.88 5.46 10.49
C ILE A 403 16.41 6.87 10.27
N SER A 404 16.09 7.77 11.18
CA SER A 404 16.44 9.19 11.10
C SER A 404 16.88 9.73 12.46
N ALA A 405 17.36 10.96 12.46
CA ALA A 405 17.79 11.62 13.67
C ALA A 405 17.09 12.97 13.89
N ILE A 406 16.90 13.31 15.14
CA ILE A 406 16.62 14.67 15.59
C ILE A 406 17.86 15.13 16.37
N GLY A 407 18.49 16.19 15.91
CA GLY A 407 19.72 16.71 16.52
C GLY A 407 20.22 18.01 15.92
N PRO A 408 21.23 18.63 16.50
CA PRO A 408 21.71 19.95 16.10
C PRO A 408 22.55 19.92 14.79
N SER A 409 23.25 18.83 14.51
CA SER A 409 24.15 18.68 13.36
C SER A 409 24.37 17.20 13.00
N GLU A 410 24.97 16.96 11.84
CA GLU A 410 25.35 15.60 11.40
C GLU A 410 26.40 14.92 12.31
N ASP A 411 27.07 15.67 13.14
CA ASP A 411 28.04 15.10 14.11
C ASP A 411 27.36 14.52 15.37
N CYS A 412 26.05 14.74 15.56
CA CYS A 412 25.35 14.20 16.71
C CYS A 412 25.25 12.67 16.66
N GLU A 413 25.20 12.06 17.86
CA GLU A 413 25.22 10.60 18.02
C GLU A 413 24.07 9.92 17.28
N ALA A 414 22.85 10.47 17.35
CA ALA A 414 21.69 9.91 16.69
C ALA A 414 21.82 9.89 15.16
N TYR A 415 22.40 10.93 14.54
CA TYR A 415 22.62 10.95 13.11
C TYR A 415 23.66 9.93 12.67
N GLN A 416 24.76 9.82 13.42
CA GLN A 416 25.80 8.83 13.14
C GLN A 416 25.25 7.41 13.25
N LEU A 417 24.41 7.12 14.25
CA LEU A 417 23.72 5.84 14.36
C LEU A 417 22.77 5.61 13.18
N ALA A 418 21.88 6.55 12.89
CA ALA A 418 20.94 6.42 11.79
C ALA A 418 21.66 6.16 10.46
N LYS A 419 22.69 6.96 10.14
CA LYS A 419 23.50 6.81 8.94
C LYS A 419 24.19 5.44 8.88
N LYS A 420 24.84 5.02 9.95
CA LYS A 420 25.51 3.71 10.04
C LYS A 420 24.56 2.57 9.71
N TYR A 421 23.36 2.56 10.32
CA TYR A 421 22.41 1.46 10.14
C TYR A 421 21.72 1.52 8.78
N MET A 422 21.41 2.69 8.27
CA MET A 422 20.87 2.85 6.92
C MET A 422 21.88 2.40 5.85
N GLU A 423 23.14 2.83 5.92
CA GLU A 423 24.17 2.44 4.95
C GLU A 423 24.49 0.94 5.00
N LYS A 424 24.52 0.36 6.20
CA LYS A 424 24.90 -1.04 6.39
C LYS A 424 23.81 -2.02 6.00
N TYR A 425 22.56 -1.76 6.41
CA TYR A 425 21.47 -2.72 6.29
C TYR A 425 20.48 -2.39 5.16
N TYR A 426 20.49 -1.15 4.68
CA TYR A 426 19.61 -0.67 3.61
C TYR A 426 20.41 0.08 2.53
N PRO A 427 21.45 -0.57 1.95
CA PRO A 427 22.38 0.10 1.03
C PRO A 427 21.70 0.63 -0.23
N ASP A 428 20.66 -0.04 -0.72
CA ASP A 428 19.94 0.42 -1.92
C ASP A 428 19.11 1.67 -1.65
N TRP A 429 18.56 1.80 -0.44
CA TRP A 429 17.93 3.02 0.01
C TRP A 429 18.96 4.16 0.11
N SER A 430 20.09 3.91 0.75
CA SER A 430 21.13 4.92 0.98
C SER A 430 21.82 5.41 -0.31
N LYS A 431 21.76 4.63 -1.41
CA LYS A 431 22.16 5.08 -2.74
C LYS A 431 21.16 6.05 -3.38
N ARG A 432 19.90 6.04 -2.96
CA ARG A 432 18.82 6.86 -3.53
C ARG A 432 18.53 8.10 -2.70
N TYR A 433 18.59 7.98 -1.36
CA TYR A 433 18.14 9.02 -0.43
C TYR A 433 19.16 9.26 0.66
N LYS A 434 19.26 10.53 1.05
CA LYS A 434 20.10 10.93 2.17
C LYS A 434 19.48 10.50 3.50
N THR A 435 20.34 10.13 4.47
CA THR A 435 19.91 9.98 5.86
C THR A 435 19.36 11.31 6.38
N ILE A 436 18.23 11.27 7.04
CA ILE A 436 17.54 12.49 7.48
C ILE A 436 18.01 12.92 8.86
N LEU A 437 18.38 14.18 8.93
CA LEU A 437 18.55 14.94 10.17
C LEU A 437 17.48 16.02 10.26
N LYS A 438 16.77 16.07 11.38
CA LYS A 438 15.79 17.11 11.68
C LYS A 438 16.24 17.94 12.87
N LYS A 439 16.05 19.26 12.79
CA LYS A 439 16.35 20.13 13.91
C LYS A 439 15.34 19.93 15.04
N PRO A 440 15.79 19.92 16.31
CA PRO A 440 14.90 19.71 17.46
C PRO A 440 13.73 20.70 17.51
N GLU A 441 13.98 21.98 17.27
CA GLU A 441 12.99 23.04 17.27
C GLU A 441 11.93 22.91 16.16
N ASP A 442 12.22 22.15 15.12
CA ASP A 442 11.29 21.88 14.03
C ASP A 442 10.51 20.57 14.23
N TYR A 443 11.08 19.62 14.93
CA TYR A 443 10.51 18.28 15.05
C TYR A 443 9.99 17.92 16.44
N ILE A 444 10.29 18.75 17.45
CA ILE A 444 9.73 18.68 18.81
C ILE A 444 8.92 19.96 19.04
N LYS A 445 7.87 20.15 18.23
CA LYS A 445 6.98 21.31 18.34
C LYS A 445 5.52 20.90 18.22
N PHE A 446 4.67 21.65 18.89
CA PHE A 446 3.22 21.47 18.85
C PHE A 446 2.52 22.81 19.01
N LYS A 447 1.27 22.87 18.53
CA LYS A 447 0.39 24.00 18.84
C LYS A 447 -0.37 23.69 20.12
N LYS A 448 -0.37 24.62 21.06
CA LYS A 448 -0.91 24.41 22.41
C LYS A 448 -2.39 23.95 22.43
N GLU A 449 -3.20 24.40 21.47
CA GLU A 449 -4.60 24.03 21.35
C GLU A 449 -4.84 22.80 20.44
N SER A 450 -3.78 22.15 19.98
CA SER A 450 -3.91 20.96 19.12
C SER A 450 -3.92 19.67 19.93
N ALA A 451 -4.22 18.55 19.28
CA ALA A 451 -4.08 17.19 19.86
C ALA A 451 -2.64 16.65 19.78
N ALA A 452 -1.71 17.46 19.22
CA ALA A 452 -0.30 17.06 19.13
C ALA A 452 0.33 16.90 20.52
N GLY A 453 1.28 15.99 20.63
CA GLY A 453 1.97 15.68 21.87
C GLY A 453 2.62 14.30 21.83
N LYS A 454 3.14 13.89 22.96
CA LYS A 454 3.85 12.63 23.14
C LYS A 454 2.94 11.58 23.78
N PHE A 455 2.92 10.39 23.22
CA PHE A 455 2.39 9.18 23.83
C PHE A 455 3.52 8.35 24.43
N SER A 456 3.31 7.83 25.61
CA SER A 456 4.21 6.88 26.27
C SER A 456 3.44 5.64 26.73
N TRP A 457 3.93 4.46 26.36
CA TRP A 457 3.33 3.18 26.73
C TRP A 457 3.25 2.98 28.25
N ASP A 458 2.13 2.45 28.75
CA ASP A 458 2.06 1.85 30.09
C ASP A 458 2.58 0.40 30.02
N LEU A 459 3.89 0.24 30.23
CA LEU A 459 4.56 -1.07 30.16
C LEU A 459 4.28 -1.95 31.38
N LYS A 460 3.72 -1.38 32.44
CA LYS A 460 3.40 -2.11 33.67
C LYS A 460 2.00 -2.73 33.60
N ASN A 461 1.00 -1.91 33.30
CA ASN A 461 -0.40 -2.33 33.34
C ASN A 461 -1.04 -2.36 31.94
N GLY A 462 -0.42 -1.71 30.95
CA GLY A 462 -0.96 -1.59 29.59
C GLY A 462 -0.83 -2.87 28.77
N ILE A 463 -1.22 -2.73 27.50
CA ILE A 463 -1.26 -3.83 26.53
C ILE A 463 0.12 -4.31 26.09
N LEU A 464 1.13 -3.41 26.09
CA LEU A 464 2.50 -3.70 25.71
C LEU A 464 3.34 -3.99 26.96
N LYS A 465 4.23 -4.99 26.89
CA LYS A 465 5.15 -5.37 27.97
C LYS A 465 6.60 -5.16 27.57
N ASP A 466 7.48 -5.05 28.57
CA ASP A 466 8.92 -4.86 28.33
C ASP A 466 9.76 -5.86 29.15
N PRO A 467 9.71 -7.16 28.83
CA PRO A 467 10.46 -8.18 29.54
C PRO A 467 11.98 -8.05 29.34
N ASP A 468 12.42 -7.38 28.30
CA ASP A 468 13.84 -7.23 27.90
C ASP A 468 14.45 -5.89 28.38
N ASN A 469 13.70 -5.09 29.13
CA ASN A 469 14.11 -3.77 29.66
C ASN A 469 14.56 -2.79 28.53
N TYR A 470 13.89 -2.81 27.39
CA TYR A 470 14.21 -1.94 26.26
C TYR A 470 14.02 -0.46 26.58
N ARG A 471 13.07 -0.17 27.48
CA ARG A 471 12.76 1.20 27.91
C ARG A 471 13.98 1.98 28.43
N ASP A 472 14.93 1.27 29.04
CA ASP A 472 16.10 1.87 29.67
C ASP A 472 17.39 1.72 28.86
N LYS A 473 17.35 1.02 27.72
CA LYS A 473 18.52 0.84 26.83
C LYS A 473 18.84 2.11 26.05
N LYS A 474 20.10 2.27 25.67
CA LYS A 474 20.53 3.33 24.73
C LYS A 474 20.11 2.97 23.31
N PRO A 475 19.88 3.97 22.42
CA PRO A 475 19.53 3.72 21.01
C PRO A 475 20.50 2.79 20.29
N GLY A 476 21.81 2.97 20.51
CA GLY A 476 22.84 2.11 19.92
C GLY A 476 22.78 0.65 20.39
N GLU A 477 22.42 0.41 21.67
CA GLU A 477 22.23 -0.95 22.21
C GLU A 477 20.98 -1.62 21.62
N ILE A 478 19.91 -0.85 21.46
CA ILE A 478 18.66 -1.33 20.85
C ILE A 478 18.89 -1.75 19.42
N LEU A 479 19.48 -0.87 18.60
CA LEU A 479 19.78 -1.16 17.20
C LEU A 479 20.72 -2.37 17.09
N LYS A 480 21.79 -2.41 17.92
CA LYS A 480 22.73 -3.52 17.95
C LYS A 480 22.03 -4.86 18.22
N ASP A 481 21.14 -4.89 19.22
CA ASP A 481 20.43 -6.12 19.62
C ASP A 481 19.41 -6.55 18.53
N ILE A 482 18.61 -5.63 17.99
CA ILE A 482 17.59 -5.96 16.98
C ILE A 482 18.24 -6.44 15.68
N PHE A 483 19.37 -5.83 15.27
CA PHE A 483 20.10 -6.26 14.06
C PHE A 483 21.05 -7.44 14.30
N GLY A 484 21.08 -8.00 15.51
CA GLY A 484 21.90 -9.17 15.83
C GLY A 484 23.41 -8.92 15.77
N GLU A 485 23.86 -7.69 15.97
CA GLU A 485 25.28 -7.36 16.04
C GLU A 485 25.87 -7.85 17.38
N LYS A 486 27.00 -8.55 17.32
CA LYS A 486 27.74 -9.02 18.50
C LYS A 486 28.55 -7.90 19.16
#